data_61e45158e940e49580f85f5358d32d76
#
_entry.id   61e45158e940e49580f85f5358d32d76
#
_cell.length_a   1.000
_cell.length_b   1.000
_cell.length_c   1.000
_cell.angle_alpha   90.00
_cell.angle_beta   90.00
_cell.angle_gamma   90.00
#
_symmetry.space_group_name_H-M   'P 1'
#
loop_
_entity.id
_entity.type
_entity.pdbx_description
1 polymer ?
#
loop_
_entity_poly.entity_id
_entity_poly.type
_entity_poly.pdbx_seq_one_letter_code
_entity_poly.pdbx_strand_id
1 'polypeptide(L)'
;MALHFTRGEFDARMAKTIAAMEAAGLDGLLMFRQESMFWLTGYDTFGFCFFQCLYLGSDGRLVLLTRAPDLRQAQNTSIIEDIRIWVDRDGATPADDLRDVLADVGAGGKRLGVEYDAYGLNARNGKRLDAALDGFARLEDASELVSLLRLVKSPAELDYVRRAGELADDALREAHRLTGPGVDEGVILAAMQGAVFKGGGDYPGNEFIIGSGGDALLVRYATGRKTLAAQDQLTLEFAGAYRHYHACLMRTIPVGPVPDHQAHMFNACAEALEACKAALRPGRPIGEVFDAHARVMDANGLRHARLNACGYSLGAVFAPIWMDYPMFYHGNPVEAQPGMVYFLHMILLDSDAQLAMTLGETVIVTDGAPERLSSMPLELVAK
;
A
#
# COMPACT_ATOMS: atom_id res chain seq x y z
N MET A 1 -8.08 -10.51 -21.69
CA MET A 1 -7.51 -9.22 -21.23
C MET A 1 -6.00 -9.30 -21.39
N ALA A 2 -5.30 -8.22 -21.69
CA ALA A 2 -3.83 -8.29 -21.73
C ALA A 2 -3.29 -8.33 -20.30
N LEU A 3 -2.23 -9.13 -20.06
CA LEU A 3 -1.52 -9.14 -18.79
C LEU A 3 -0.96 -7.75 -18.48
N HIS A 4 -0.85 -7.40 -17.20
CA HIS A 4 -0.28 -6.12 -16.78
C HIS A 4 1.22 -6.01 -17.06
N PHE A 5 1.92 -7.15 -17.11
CA PHE A 5 3.36 -7.25 -17.41
C PHE A 5 3.63 -8.28 -18.50
N THR A 6 4.83 -8.26 -19.03
CA THR A 6 5.30 -9.27 -19.99
C THR A 6 5.49 -10.63 -19.30
N ARG A 7 5.47 -11.71 -20.06
CA ARG A 7 5.79 -13.04 -19.54
C ARG A 7 7.18 -13.08 -18.91
N GLY A 8 8.17 -12.45 -19.55
CA GLY A 8 9.54 -12.39 -19.04
C GLY A 8 9.67 -11.69 -17.67
N GLU A 9 8.80 -10.69 -17.38
CA GLU A 9 8.74 -10.07 -16.06
C GLU A 9 8.25 -11.06 -14.98
N PHE A 10 7.19 -11.83 -15.28
CA PHE A 10 6.71 -12.86 -14.37
C PHE A 10 7.71 -14.00 -14.17
N ASP A 11 8.39 -14.42 -15.24
CA ASP A 11 9.42 -15.46 -15.15
C ASP A 11 10.60 -15.02 -14.28
N ALA A 12 11.01 -13.75 -14.37
CA ALA A 12 12.06 -13.18 -13.51
C ALA A 12 11.63 -13.11 -12.03
N ARG A 13 10.36 -12.73 -11.75
CA ARG A 13 9.81 -12.71 -10.39
C ARG A 13 9.70 -14.12 -9.81
N MET A 14 9.29 -15.08 -10.61
CA MET A 14 9.24 -16.50 -10.25
C MET A 14 10.63 -17.01 -9.85
N ALA A 15 11.63 -16.75 -10.68
CA ALA A 15 13.02 -17.18 -10.42
C ALA A 15 13.55 -16.58 -9.10
N LYS A 16 13.29 -15.28 -8.85
CA LYS A 16 13.65 -14.62 -7.58
C LYS A 16 12.96 -15.25 -6.38
N THR A 17 11.68 -15.60 -6.52
CA THR A 17 10.91 -16.21 -5.43
C THR A 17 11.42 -17.61 -5.11
N ILE A 18 11.70 -18.44 -6.12
CA ILE A 18 12.26 -19.78 -5.94
C ILE A 18 13.64 -19.69 -5.27
N ALA A 19 14.52 -18.77 -5.71
CA ALA A 19 15.82 -18.59 -5.07
C ALA A 19 15.71 -18.16 -3.60
N ALA A 20 14.73 -17.31 -3.26
CA ALA A 20 14.48 -16.93 -1.87
C ALA A 20 13.92 -18.09 -1.05
N MET A 21 13.07 -18.94 -1.62
CA MET A 21 12.57 -20.17 -0.99
C MET A 21 13.74 -21.13 -0.71
N GLU A 22 14.61 -21.35 -1.69
CA GLU A 22 15.82 -22.19 -1.55
C GLU A 22 16.73 -21.69 -0.41
N ALA A 23 16.99 -20.37 -0.37
CA ALA A 23 17.80 -19.74 0.69
C ALA A 23 17.18 -19.92 2.09
N ALA A 24 15.84 -19.94 2.18
CA ALA A 24 15.09 -20.21 3.40
C ALA A 24 14.92 -21.72 3.69
N GLY A 25 15.36 -22.61 2.79
CA GLY A 25 15.21 -24.07 2.90
C GLY A 25 13.75 -24.53 2.78
N LEU A 26 12.92 -23.82 2.02
CA LEU A 26 11.52 -24.14 1.78
C LEU A 26 11.36 -24.93 0.47
N ASP A 27 10.57 -25.99 0.52
CA ASP A 27 10.23 -26.82 -0.64
C ASP A 27 9.03 -26.28 -1.41
N GLY A 28 8.24 -25.39 -0.81
CA GLY A 28 7.07 -24.75 -1.39
C GLY A 28 6.61 -23.55 -0.58
N LEU A 29 5.76 -22.72 -1.19
CA LEU A 29 5.19 -21.53 -0.59
C LEU A 29 3.68 -21.50 -0.78
N LEU A 30 2.94 -21.26 0.31
CA LEU A 30 1.50 -21.05 0.35
C LEU A 30 1.24 -19.55 0.49
N MET A 31 0.87 -18.90 -0.60
CA MET A 31 0.59 -17.47 -0.62
C MET A 31 -0.90 -17.22 -0.43
N PHE A 32 -1.23 -16.34 0.52
CA PHE A 32 -2.59 -15.89 0.84
C PHE A 32 -2.76 -14.39 0.61
N ARG A 33 -1.66 -13.66 0.46
CA ARG A 33 -1.67 -12.23 0.19
C ARG A 33 -1.95 -11.98 -1.29
N GLN A 34 -2.97 -11.17 -1.57
CA GLN A 34 -3.36 -10.84 -2.94
C GLN A 34 -2.23 -10.13 -3.70
N GLU A 35 -1.50 -9.28 -3.01
CA GLU A 35 -0.33 -8.57 -3.53
C GLU A 35 0.75 -9.53 -4.04
N SER A 36 1.00 -10.61 -3.30
CA SER A 36 1.97 -11.65 -3.69
C SER A 36 1.51 -12.41 -4.92
N MET A 37 0.23 -12.81 -4.95
CA MET A 37 -0.38 -13.51 -6.09
C MET A 37 -0.36 -12.64 -7.35
N PHE A 38 -0.76 -11.36 -7.23
CA PHE A 38 -0.75 -10.41 -8.33
C PHE A 38 0.66 -10.15 -8.87
N TRP A 39 1.60 -9.86 -7.97
CA TRP A 39 2.98 -9.59 -8.36
C TRP A 39 3.63 -10.76 -9.09
N LEU A 40 3.40 -11.98 -8.58
CA LEU A 40 4.04 -13.19 -9.11
C LEU A 40 3.38 -13.68 -10.40
N THR A 41 2.07 -13.47 -10.59
CA THR A 41 1.30 -14.13 -11.66
C THR A 41 0.42 -13.21 -12.48
N GLY A 42 0.14 -12.01 -12.00
CA GLY A 42 -0.86 -11.10 -12.57
C GLY A 42 -2.29 -11.36 -12.10
N TYR A 43 -2.52 -12.37 -11.25
CA TYR A 43 -3.87 -12.70 -10.76
C TYR A 43 -4.50 -11.50 -10.06
N ASP A 44 -5.54 -10.95 -10.70
CA ASP A 44 -6.22 -9.73 -10.31
C ASP A 44 -7.66 -10.03 -9.93
N THR A 45 -7.99 -9.91 -8.64
CA THR A 45 -9.32 -10.16 -8.08
C THR A 45 -9.49 -9.45 -6.74
N PHE A 46 -10.74 -9.21 -6.32
CA PHE A 46 -11.07 -8.96 -4.92
C PHE A 46 -11.53 -10.22 -4.16
N GLY A 47 -11.44 -11.39 -4.80
CA GLY A 47 -11.80 -12.70 -4.23
C GLY A 47 -10.99 -13.09 -3.00
N PHE A 48 -9.89 -12.40 -2.70
CA PHE A 48 -9.11 -12.56 -1.48
C PHE A 48 -9.88 -12.27 -0.17
N CYS A 49 -11.08 -11.70 -0.24
CA CYS A 49 -12.01 -11.63 0.89
C CYS A 49 -12.46 -13.02 1.39
N PHE A 50 -12.30 -14.05 0.55
CA PHE A 50 -12.57 -15.45 0.84
C PHE A 50 -11.27 -16.24 0.90
N PHE A 51 -11.35 -17.48 1.37
CA PHE A 51 -10.19 -18.37 1.36
C PHE A 51 -9.76 -18.64 -0.08
N GLN A 52 -8.53 -18.31 -0.39
CA GLN A 52 -7.81 -18.69 -1.61
C GLN A 52 -6.34 -18.88 -1.29
N CYS A 53 -5.67 -19.75 -2.00
CA CYS A 53 -4.26 -20.03 -1.81
C CYS A 53 -3.57 -20.25 -3.15
N LEU A 54 -2.47 -19.55 -3.40
CA LEU A 54 -1.56 -19.85 -4.50
C LEU A 54 -0.37 -20.64 -3.95
N TYR A 55 -0.24 -21.88 -4.37
CA TYR A 55 0.93 -22.72 -4.10
C TYR A 55 1.99 -22.51 -5.18
N LEU A 56 3.23 -22.33 -4.75
CA LEU A 56 4.43 -22.38 -5.59
C LEU A 56 5.37 -23.45 -5.05
N GLY A 57 5.64 -24.48 -5.86
CA GLY A 57 6.68 -25.48 -5.57
C GLY A 57 8.07 -25.00 -5.94
N SER A 58 9.12 -25.53 -5.30
CA SER A 58 10.52 -25.29 -5.67
C SER A 58 10.87 -25.73 -7.10
N ASP A 59 10.05 -26.59 -7.68
CA ASP A 59 10.12 -27.03 -9.08
C ASP A 59 9.46 -26.04 -10.07
N GLY A 60 8.93 -24.92 -9.58
CA GLY A 60 8.23 -23.90 -10.38
C GLY A 60 6.75 -24.21 -10.64
N ARG A 61 6.20 -25.29 -10.10
CA ARG A 61 4.79 -25.61 -10.24
C ARG A 61 3.92 -24.61 -9.50
N LEU A 62 2.93 -24.04 -10.21
CA LEU A 62 1.92 -23.14 -9.67
C LEU A 62 0.56 -23.81 -9.63
N VAL A 63 -0.15 -23.74 -8.49
CA VAL A 63 -1.54 -24.15 -8.38
C VAL A 63 -2.31 -23.12 -7.56
N LEU A 64 -3.42 -22.63 -8.10
CA LEU A 64 -4.34 -21.76 -7.40
C LEU A 64 -5.56 -22.55 -6.93
N LEU A 65 -5.84 -22.51 -5.63
CA LEU A 65 -7.12 -22.93 -5.08
C LEU A 65 -7.95 -21.69 -4.76
N THR A 66 -9.14 -21.58 -5.37
CA THR A 66 -10.04 -20.44 -5.21
C THR A 66 -11.50 -20.85 -5.32
N ARG A 67 -12.42 -19.88 -5.42
CA ARG A 67 -13.85 -20.11 -5.59
C ARG A 67 -14.26 -20.02 -7.07
N ALA A 68 -15.41 -20.64 -7.42
CA ALA A 68 -15.92 -20.64 -8.79
C ALA A 68 -16.09 -19.25 -9.43
N PRO A 69 -16.53 -18.20 -8.72
CA PRO A 69 -16.59 -16.85 -9.31
C PRO A 69 -15.23 -16.31 -9.79
N ASP A 70 -14.14 -16.71 -9.15
CA ASP A 70 -12.79 -16.24 -9.45
C ASP A 70 -12.08 -17.03 -10.56
N LEU A 71 -12.66 -18.16 -11.01
CA LEU A 71 -12.06 -19.00 -12.05
C LEU A 71 -11.76 -18.21 -13.34
N ARG A 72 -12.78 -17.52 -13.88
CA ARG A 72 -12.60 -16.73 -15.11
C ARG A 72 -11.69 -15.53 -14.89
N GLN A 73 -11.72 -14.98 -13.70
CA GLN A 73 -10.83 -13.89 -13.31
C GLN A 73 -9.37 -14.36 -13.43
N ALA A 74 -9.03 -15.47 -12.78
CA ALA A 74 -7.69 -16.05 -12.83
C ALA A 74 -7.26 -16.41 -14.26
N GLN A 75 -8.14 -17.06 -15.04
CA GLN A 75 -7.88 -17.45 -16.43
C GLN A 75 -7.58 -16.25 -17.36
N ASN A 76 -8.17 -15.08 -17.08
CA ASN A 76 -8.06 -13.90 -17.96
C ASN A 76 -7.00 -12.89 -17.52
N THR A 77 -6.60 -12.89 -16.25
CA THR A 77 -5.69 -11.87 -15.69
C THR A 77 -4.32 -12.43 -15.36
N SER A 78 -4.14 -13.77 -15.28
CA SER A 78 -2.91 -14.37 -14.78
C SER A 78 -2.26 -15.35 -15.77
N ILE A 79 -1.04 -15.76 -15.41
CA ILE A 79 -0.29 -16.82 -16.10
C ILE A 79 -0.53 -18.21 -15.50
N ILE A 80 -1.45 -18.34 -14.54
CA ILE A 80 -1.73 -19.60 -13.82
C ILE A 80 -2.52 -20.53 -14.73
N GLU A 81 -2.04 -21.76 -14.91
CA GLU A 81 -2.71 -22.80 -15.73
C GLU A 81 -3.51 -23.78 -14.87
N ASP A 82 -3.00 -24.21 -13.70
CA ASP A 82 -3.69 -25.13 -12.79
C ASP A 82 -4.50 -24.34 -11.75
N ILE A 83 -5.82 -24.27 -11.98
CA ILE A 83 -6.77 -23.55 -11.12
C ILE A 83 -7.79 -24.56 -10.60
N ARG A 84 -7.83 -24.73 -9.29
CA ARG A 84 -8.72 -25.64 -8.58
C ARG A 84 -9.79 -24.86 -7.84
N ILE A 85 -11.00 -25.43 -7.77
CA ILE A 85 -12.17 -24.80 -7.17
C ILE A 85 -12.63 -25.57 -5.95
N TRP A 86 -12.72 -24.88 -4.83
CA TRP A 86 -13.44 -25.38 -3.68
C TRP A 86 -14.88 -24.85 -3.66
N VAL A 87 -15.79 -25.59 -3.05
CA VAL A 87 -17.23 -25.32 -3.08
C VAL A 87 -17.78 -25.28 -1.66
N ASP A 88 -18.58 -24.25 -1.35
CA ASP A 88 -19.31 -24.17 -0.09
C ASP A 88 -20.26 -25.38 0.04
N ARG A 89 -20.14 -26.11 1.15
CA ARG A 89 -20.99 -27.23 1.53
C ARG A 89 -21.04 -27.37 3.03
N ASP A 90 -22.05 -28.00 3.58
CA ASP A 90 -22.11 -28.25 5.02
C ASP A 90 -20.89 -29.06 5.50
N GLY A 91 -20.27 -28.58 6.58
CA GLY A 91 -19.01 -29.14 7.09
C GLY A 91 -17.77 -28.89 6.23
N ALA A 92 -17.85 -28.14 5.11
CA ALA A 92 -16.69 -27.88 4.26
C ALA A 92 -15.66 -27.01 4.98
N THR A 93 -14.40 -27.41 4.84
CA THR A 93 -13.27 -26.56 5.18
C THR A 93 -12.38 -26.42 3.94
N PRO A 94 -12.23 -25.24 3.35
CA PRO A 94 -11.36 -25.06 2.17
C PRO A 94 -9.90 -25.41 2.46
N ALA A 95 -9.51 -25.54 3.72
CA ALA A 95 -8.20 -26.02 4.13
C ALA A 95 -8.01 -27.53 3.85
N ASP A 96 -9.08 -28.32 3.96
CA ASP A 96 -9.03 -29.75 3.59
C ASP A 96 -8.91 -29.90 2.07
N ASP A 97 -9.70 -29.09 1.31
CA ASP A 97 -9.56 -29.05 -0.15
C ASP A 97 -8.12 -28.64 -0.57
N LEU A 98 -7.48 -27.70 0.16
CA LEU A 98 -6.08 -27.34 -0.08
C LEU A 98 -5.13 -28.51 0.21
N ARG A 99 -5.34 -29.25 1.29
CA ARG A 99 -4.54 -30.44 1.61
C ARG A 99 -4.60 -31.48 0.48
N ASP A 100 -5.77 -31.71 -0.06
CA ASP A 100 -5.95 -32.65 -1.19
C ASP A 100 -5.20 -32.18 -2.43
N VAL A 101 -5.27 -30.88 -2.76
CA VAL A 101 -4.48 -30.26 -3.84
C VAL A 101 -2.98 -30.43 -3.59
N LEU A 102 -2.52 -30.19 -2.37
CA LEU A 102 -1.11 -30.35 -2.00
C LEU A 102 -0.64 -31.81 -2.06
N ALA A 103 -1.53 -32.76 -1.75
CA ALA A 103 -1.25 -34.19 -1.91
C ALA A 103 -1.07 -34.55 -3.39
N ASP A 104 -1.94 -34.07 -4.26
CA ASP A 104 -1.87 -34.28 -5.72
C ASP A 104 -0.55 -33.77 -6.34
N VAL A 105 0.00 -32.68 -5.81
CA VAL A 105 1.27 -32.11 -6.29
C VAL A 105 2.49 -32.66 -5.55
N GLY A 106 2.31 -33.63 -4.66
CA GLY A 106 3.39 -34.29 -3.94
C GLY A 106 4.07 -33.42 -2.87
N ALA A 107 3.30 -32.53 -2.22
CA ALA A 107 3.79 -31.65 -1.16
C ALA A 107 3.81 -32.32 0.24
N GLY A 108 3.35 -33.57 0.37
CA GLY A 108 3.39 -34.32 1.63
C GLY A 108 4.82 -34.50 2.16
N GLY A 109 5.02 -34.28 3.45
CA GLY A 109 6.32 -34.37 4.12
C GLY A 109 7.26 -33.21 3.86
N LYS A 110 6.90 -32.25 3.00
CA LYS A 110 7.70 -31.10 2.62
C LYS A 110 7.64 -29.97 3.67
N ARG A 111 8.62 -29.06 3.57
CA ARG A 111 8.72 -27.83 4.35
C ARG A 111 8.09 -26.70 3.56
N LEU A 112 6.94 -26.20 4.01
CA LEU A 112 6.15 -25.20 3.31
C LEU A 112 6.15 -23.88 4.06
N GLY A 113 6.52 -22.79 3.38
CA GLY A 113 6.33 -21.44 3.87
C GLY A 113 4.86 -21.03 3.75
N VAL A 114 4.35 -20.27 4.71
CA VAL A 114 2.97 -19.78 4.73
C VAL A 114 2.95 -18.28 4.95
N GLU A 115 2.19 -17.55 4.13
CA GLU A 115 1.89 -16.14 4.38
C GLU A 115 0.75 -16.04 5.41
N TYR A 116 1.09 -16.07 6.71
CA TYR A 116 0.12 -15.92 7.79
C TYR A 116 -0.37 -14.48 7.96
N ASP A 117 0.48 -13.48 7.67
CA ASP A 117 0.12 -12.06 7.71
C ASP A 117 -0.55 -11.64 6.39
N ALA A 118 -1.79 -12.09 6.20
CA ALA A 118 -2.58 -11.79 5.01
C ALA A 118 -4.05 -11.53 5.37
N TYR A 119 -4.65 -10.49 4.79
CA TYR A 119 -6.09 -10.21 4.98
C TYR A 119 -6.98 -11.36 4.49
N GLY A 120 -6.55 -12.09 3.47
CA GLY A 120 -7.24 -13.27 2.95
C GLY A 120 -7.23 -14.48 3.89
N LEU A 121 -6.29 -14.55 4.84
CA LEU A 121 -6.16 -15.63 5.81
C LEU A 121 -6.52 -15.15 7.22
N ASN A 122 -7.82 -15.03 7.50
CA ASN A 122 -8.25 -14.66 8.85
C ASN A 122 -7.91 -15.75 9.89
N ALA A 123 -7.92 -15.40 11.18
CA ALA A 123 -7.51 -16.28 12.27
C ALA A 123 -8.26 -17.63 12.30
N ARG A 124 -9.54 -17.68 11.90
CA ARG A 124 -10.30 -18.93 11.81
C ARG A 124 -9.75 -19.82 10.72
N ASN A 125 -9.47 -19.26 9.55
CA ASN A 125 -8.92 -20.00 8.41
C ASN A 125 -7.48 -20.43 8.65
N GLY A 126 -6.66 -19.61 9.33
CA GLY A 126 -5.31 -19.98 9.75
C GLY A 126 -5.31 -21.21 10.66
N LYS A 127 -6.16 -21.24 11.70
CA LYS A 127 -6.29 -22.42 12.58
C LYS A 127 -6.78 -23.65 11.85
N ARG A 128 -7.65 -23.51 10.84
CA ARG A 128 -8.12 -24.63 10.01
C ARG A 128 -7.00 -25.15 9.08
N LEU A 129 -6.20 -24.22 8.53
CA LEU A 129 -5.04 -24.55 7.71
C LEU A 129 -4.04 -25.37 8.52
N ASP A 130 -3.65 -24.90 9.71
CA ASP A 130 -2.72 -25.58 10.59
C ASP A 130 -3.24 -26.99 10.94
N ALA A 131 -4.52 -27.09 11.31
CA ALA A 131 -5.13 -28.39 11.65
C ALA A 131 -5.22 -29.36 10.44
N ALA A 132 -5.53 -28.87 9.24
CA ALA A 132 -5.62 -29.69 8.05
C ALA A 132 -4.26 -30.21 7.58
N LEU A 133 -3.21 -29.44 7.80
CA LEU A 133 -1.84 -29.78 7.36
C LEU A 133 -0.98 -30.41 8.49
N ASP A 134 -1.53 -30.55 9.70
CA ASP A 134 -0.84 -31.26 10.80
C ASP A 134 -0.51 -32.70 10.42
N GLY A 135 0.76 -33.10 10.61
CA GLY A 135 1.25 -34.41 10.18
C GLY A 135 1.33 -34.63 8.65
N PHE A 136 0.86 -33.66 7.84
CA PHE A 136 0.96 -33.72 6.37
C PHE A 136 2.21 -33.01 5.85
N ALA A 137 2.49 -31.79 6.31
CA ALA A 137 3.64 -30.99 5.93
C ALA A 137 4.19 -30.22 7.15
N ARG A 138 5.39 -29.67 7.01
CA ARG A 138 6.00 -28.83 8.03
C ARG A 138 5.77 -27.37 7.63
N LEU A 139 4.98 -26.64 8.42
CA LEU A 139 4.66 -25.25 8.14
C LEU A 139 5.63 -24.29 8.83
N GLU A 140 6.03 -23.23 8.13
CA GLU A 140 6.86 -22.14 8.65
C GLU A 140 6.28 -20.79 8.22
N ASP A 141 6.40 -19.80 9.09
CA ASP A 141 5.99 -18.44 8.74
C ASP A 141 6.96 -17.86 7.68
N ALA A 142 6.41 -17.54 6.52
CA ALA A 142 7.09 -16.91 5.39
C ALA A 142 6.38 -15.63 4.93
N SER A 143 5.65 -14.98 5.84
CA SER A 143 4.80 -13.81 5.55
C SER A 143 5.56 -12.66 4.87
N GLU A 144 6.85 -12.51 5.16
CA GLU A 144 7.66 -11.42 4.61
C GLU A 144 8.39 -11.78 3.31
N LEU A 145 8.47 -13.08 2.93
CA LEU A 145 9.34 -13.52 1.83
C LEU A 145 9.05 -12.77 0.54
N VAL A 146 7.83 -12.83 0.02
CA VAL A 146 7.45 -12.13 -1.22
C VAL A 146 7.38 -10.62 -1.02
N SER A 147 6.94 -10.16 0.16
CA SER A 147 6.88 -8.73 0.48
C SER A 147 8.24 -8.05 0.37
N LEU A 148 9.31 -8.71 0.84
CA LEU A 148 10.68 -8.20 0.72
C LEU A 148 11.15 -8.18 -0.75
N LEU A 149 10.78 -9.17 -1.56
CA LEU A 149 11.11 -9.18 -3.00
C LEU A 149 10.42 -8.06 -3.78
N ARG A 150 9.24 -7.61 -3.32
CA ARG A 150 8.44 -6.53 -3.93
C ARG A 150 8.93 -5.13 -3.55
N LEU A 151 9.85 -4.98 -2.59
CA LEU A 151 10.33 -3.67 -2.14
C LEU A 151 11.00 -2.88 -3.26
N VAL A 152 11.88 -3.51 -4.01
CA VAL A 152 12.59 -2.89 -5.13
C VAL A 152 11.80 -3.14 -6.40
N LYS A 153 11.20 -2.08 -6.94
CA LYS A 153 10.36 -2.12 -8.13
C LYS A 153 11.21 -2.24 -9.39
N SER A 154 10.74 -3.02 -10.34
CA SER A 154 11.31 -3.07 -11.69
C SER A 154 11.03 -1.77 -12.46
N PRO A 155 11.73 -1.48 -13.56
CA PRO A 155 11.42 -0.32 -14.39
C PRO A 155 9.95 -0.27 -14.85
N ALA A 156 9.35 -1.41 -15.20
CA ALA A 156 7.96 -1.49 -15.62
C ALA A 156 6.98 -1.17 -14.46
N GLU A 157 7.30 -1.58 -13.23
CA GLU A 157 6.54 -1.21 -12.04
C GLU A 157 6.66 0.29 -11.74
N LEU A 158 7.86 0.86 -11.88
CA LEU A 158 8.10 2.31 -11.68
C LEU A 158 7.32 3.17 -12.68
N ASP A 159 7.13 2.71 -13.92
CA ASP A 159 6.30 3.41 -14.90
C ASP A 159 4.82 3.48 -14.44
N TYR A 160 4.31 2.41 -13.82
CA TYR A 160 2.96 2.43 -13.23
C TYR A 160 2.87 3.35 -12.01
N VAL A 161 3.90 3.37 -11.18
CA VAL A 161 3.98 4.29 -10.03
C VAL A 161 4.01 5.75 -10.49
N ARG A 162 4.76 6.09 -11.54
CA ARG A 162 4.78 7.44 -12.12
C ARG A 162 3.41 7.82 -12.66
N ARG A 163 2.75 6.89 -13.38
CA ARG A 163 1.38 7.13 -13.85
C ARG A 163 0.39 7.36 -12.71
N ALA A 164 0.52 6.62 -11.61
CA ALA A 164 -0.27 6.85 -10.40
C ALA A 164 0.00 8.25 -9.80
N GLY A 165 1.26 8.73 -9.84
CA GLY A 165 1.62 10.08 -9.43
C GLY A 165 0.91 11.18 -10.24
N GLU A 166 0.84 11.02 -11.55
CA GLU A 166 0.09 11.95 -12.42
C GLU A 166 -1.40 11.99 -12.05
N LEU A 167 -2.00 10.82 -11.78
CA LEU A 167 -3.41 10.72 -11.36
C LEU A 167 -3.65 11.33 -9.97
N ALA A 168 -2.70 11.23 -9.05
CA ALA A 168 -2.76 11.90 -7.76
C ALA A 168 -2.72 13.43 -7.93
N ASP A 169 -1.87 13.94 -8.83
CA ASP A 169 -1.83 15.37 -9.15
C ASP A 169 -3.17 15.87 -9.74
N ASP A 170 -3.80 15.08 -10.61
CA ASP A 170 -5.12 15.41 -11.17
C ASP A 170 -6.19 15.50 -10.06
N ALA A 171 -6.17 14.58 -9.10
CA ALA A 171 -7.06 14.62 -7.95
C ALA A 171 -6.79 15.86 -7.07
N LEU A 172 -5.51 16.22 -6.83
CA LEU A 172 -5.16 17.41 -6.06
C LEU A 172 -5.61 18.69 -6.75
N ARG A 173 -5.51 18.77 -8.08
CA ARG A 173 -6.01 19.92 -8.86
C ARG A 173 -7.51 20.12 -8.66
N GLU A 174 -8.29 19.04 -8.66
CA GLU A 174 -9.72 19.09 -8.38
C GLU A 174 -10.03 19.54 -6.95
N ALA A 175 -9.27 19.03 -5.96
CA ALA A 175 -9.39 19.50 -4.58
C ALA A 175 -9.13 21.01 -4.49
N HIS A 176 -8.03 21.51 -5.06
CA HIS A 176 -7.71 22.94 -5.06
C HIS A 176 -8.73 23.78 -5.82
N ARG A 177 -9.35 23.25 -6.88
CA ARG A 177 -10.35 23.95 -7.67
C ARG A 177 -11.67 24.13 -6.92
N LEU A 178 -12.07 23.12 -6.14
CA LEU A 178 -13.39 23.09 -5.50
C LEU A 178 -13.39 23.55 -4.05
N THR A 179 -12.28 23.41 -3.32
CA THR A 179 -12.24 23.80 -1.90
C THR A 179 -12.52 25.30 -1.77
N GLY A 180 -13.46 25.64 -0.90
CA GLY A 180 -13.86 26.99 -0.58
C GLY A 180 -15.08 27.03 0.35
N PRO A 181 -15.41 28.20 0.92
CA PRO A 181 -16.57 28.36 1.80
C PRO A 181 -17.88 27.90 1.11
N GLY A 182 -18.71 27.16 1.84
CA GLY A 182 -20.00 26.69 1.37
C GLY A 182 -19.96 25.44 0.48
N VAL A 183 -18.79 24.89 0.19
CA VAL A 183 -18.64 23.66 -0.61
C VAL A 183 -18.78 22.44 0.31
N ASP A 184 -19.53 21.44 -0.14
CA ASP A 184 -19.69 20.16 0.52
C ASP A 184 -18.46 19.26 0.28
N GLU A 185 -17.92 18.62 1.33
CA GLU A 185 -16.77 17.71 1.24
C GLU A 185 -17.00 16.55 0.24
N GLY A 186 -18.22 16.04 0.15
CA GLY A 186 -18.59 14.98 -0.78
C GLY A 186 -18.48 15.39 -2.24
N VAL A 187 -18.70 16.67 -2.56
CA VAL A 187 -18.49 17.22 -3.91
C VAL A 187 -17.01 17.22 -4.26
N ILE A 188 -16.15 17.61 -3.31
CA ILE A 188 -14.70 17.60 -3.48
C ILE A 188 -14.23 16.14 -3.66
N LEU A 189 -14.65 15.24 -2.78
CA LEU A 189 -14.30 13.82 -2.81
C LEU A 189 -14.70 13.16 -4.15
N ALA A 190 -15.94 13.40 -4.60
CA ALA A 190 -16.43 12.85 -5.87
C ALA A 190 -15.61 13.34 -7.08
N ALA A 191 -15.21 14.61 -7.09
CA ALA A 191 -14.39 15.18 -8.15
C ALA A 191 -12.96 14.60 -8.14
N MET A 192 -12.35 14.46 -6.96
CA MET A 192 -11.01 13.87 -6.80
C MET A 192 -10.98 12.42 -7.30
N GLN A 193 -11.89 11.57 -6.85
CA GLN A 193 -12.00 10.19 -7.33
C GLN A 193 -12.34 10.14 -8.81
N GLY A 194 -13.26 11.00 -9.26
CA GLY A 194 -13.62 11.12 -10.67
C GLY A 194 -12.44 11.49 -11.56
N ALA A 195 -11.49 12.31 -11.09
CA ALA A 195 -10.28 12.65 -11.84
C ALA A 195 -9.39 11.42 -12.04
N VAL A 196 -9.18 10.61 -10.97
CA VAL A 196 -8.41 9.36 -11.07
C VAL A 196 -9.05 8.41 -12.09
N PHE A 197 -10.35 8.15 -12.01
CA PHE A 197 -11.02 7.23 -12.93
C PHE A 197 -11.06 7.75 -14.37
N LYS A 198 -11.31 9.04 -14.58
CA LYS A 198 -11.26 9.66 -15.92
C LYS A 198 -9.88 9.61 -16.54
N GLY A 199 -8.83 9.63 -15.72
CA GLY A 199 -7.45 9.44 -16.14
C GLY A 199 -7.06 7.99 -16.43
N GLY A 200 -8.00 7.03 -16.29
CA GLY A 200 -7.78 5.60 -16.50
C GLY A 200 -7.17 4.90 -15.29
N GLY A 201 -7.31 5.48 -14.10
CA GLY A 201 -6.87 4.89 -12.83
C GLY A 201 -7.84 3.87 -12.27
N ASP A 202 -7.39 3.19 -11.22
CA ASP A 202 -8.11 2.14 -10.51
C ASP A 202 -8.66 2.64 -9.17
N TYR A 203 -9.44 1.79 -8.49
CA TYR A 203 -9.78 2.01 -7.09
C TYR A 203 -8.50 2.00 -6.24
N PRO A 204 -8.34 2.93 -5.29
CA PRO A 204 -7.24 2.87 -4.34
C PRO A 204 -7.44 1.73 -3.33
N GLY A 205 -6.35 1.33 -2.66
CA GLY A 205 -6.38 0.28 -1.64
C GLY A 205 -7.24 0.60 -0.43
N ASN A 206 -7.45 1.90 -0.11
CA ASN A 206 -8.45 2.34 0.87
C ASN A 206 -9.14 3.63 0.40
N GLU A 207 -10.20 4.01 1.08
CA GLU A 207 -10.95 5.23 0.83
C GLU A 207 -10.07 6.46 0.99
N PHE A 208 -10.34 7.51 0.22
CA PHE A 208 -9.71 8.81 0.42
C PHE A 208 -10.14 9.38 1.78
N ILE A 209 -9.17 9.85 2.53
CA ILE A 209 -9.41 10.52 3.82
C ILE A 209 -9.73 11.98 3.52
N ILE A 210 -10.87 12.45 4.05
CA ILE A 210 -11.32 13.83 3.93
C ILE A 210 -12.02 14.24 5.21
N GLY A 211 -11.64 15.38 5.77
CA GLY A 211 -12.28 15.92 6.96
C GLY A 211 -11.99 17.40 7.14
N SER A 212 -13.05 18.17 7.52
CA SER A 212 -12.94 19.61 7.78
C SER A 212 -13.18 19.97 9.25
N GLY A 213 -12.79 21.16 9.65
CA GLY A 213 -12.88 21.65 11.03
C GLY A 213 -12.16 20.72 12.01
N GLY A 214 -12.86 20.26 13.05
CA GLY A 214 -12.32 19.29 14.01
C GLY A 214 -12.03 17.92 13.41
N ASP A 215 -12.74 17.51 12.35
CA ASP A 215 -12.51 16.22 11.68
C ASP A 215 -11.22 16.23 10.84
N ALA A 216 -10.65 17.41 10.57
CA ALA A 216 -9.33 17.52 9.93
C ALA A 216 -8.20 16.88 10.76
N LEU A 217 -8.42 16.68 12.08
CA LEU A 217 -7.50 15.98 12.97
C LEU A 217 -7.68 14.46 12.94
N LEU A 218 -8.68 13.96 12.20
CA LEU A 218 -9.02 12.54 12.14
C LEU A 218 -8.41 11.89 10.89
N VAL A 219 -7.13 11.51 10.96
CA VAL A 219 -6.38 10.92 9.82
C VAL A 219 -6.88 9.53 9.37
N ARG A 220 -8.03 9.08 9.87
CA ARG A 220 -8.74 7.86 9.46
C ARG A 220 -10.19 8.13 9.05
N TYR A 221 -10.61 9.41 9.03
CA TYR A 221 -11.94 9.80 8.66
C TYR A 221 -12.09 9.84 7.14
N ALA A 222 -12.87 8.92 6.60
CA ALA A 222 -12.94 8.66 5.16
C ALA A 222 -14.24 9.13 4.50
N THR A 223 -15.11 9.88 5.23
CA THR A 223 -16.42 10.26 4.67
C THR A 223 -16.63 11.75 4.75
N GLY A 224 -16.66 12.41 3.60
CA GLY A 224 -17.04 13.81 3.49
C GLY A 224 -18.53 14.02 3.74
N ARG A 225 -18.89 14.73 4.84
CA ARG A 225 -20.28 14.94 5.27
C ARG A 225 -20.56 16.36 5.71
N LYS A 226 -19.60 17.26 5.61
CA LYS A 226 -19.72 18.63 6.07
C LYS A 226 -19.65 19.60 4.91
N THR A 227 -20.18 20.77 5.16
CA THR A 227 -20.02 21.93 4.29
C THR A 227 -18.96 22.83 4.90
N LEU A 228 -17.97 23.23 4.13
CA LEU A 228 -16.87 24.07 4.57
C LEU A 228 -17.38 25.44 5.07
N ALA A 229 -16.94 25.85 6.23
CA ALA A 229 -17.23 27.17 6.79
C ALA A 229 -16.36 28.27 6.14
N ALA A 230 -16.69 29.53 6.42
CA ALA A 230 -15.90 30.67 5.93
C ALA A 230 -14.48 30.74 6.56
N GLN A 231 -14.32 30.21 7.76
CA GLN A 231 -13.05 29.98 8.44
C GLN A 231 -12.98 28.49 8.76
N ASP A 232 -12.12 27.74 8.09
CA ASP A 232 -12.06 26.29 8.18
C ASP A 232 -10.68 25.74 7.83
N GLN A 233 -10.53 24.43 7.90
CA GLN A 233 -9.39 23.67 7.40
C GLN A 233 -9.89 22.35 6.81
N LEU A 234 -9.29 21.89 5.73
CA LEU A 234 -9.63 20.63 5.08
C LEU A 234 -8.39 19.75 4.98
N THR A 235 -8.37 18.63 5.69
CA THR A 235 -7.31 17.62 5.55
C THR A 235 -7.73 16.57 4.53
N LEU A 236 -6.82 16.26 3.62
CA LEU A 236 -6.96 15.27 2.56
C LEU A 236 -5.77 14.31 2.58
N GLU A 237 -6.03 13.00 2.55
CA GLU A 237 -5.05 11.97 2.19
C GLU A 237 -5.68 11.08 1.12
N PHE A 238 -4.98 10.90 0.01
CA PHE A 238 -5.52 10.22 -1.16
C PHE A 238 -4.40 9.63 -2.02
N ALA A 239 -4.77 8.77 -2.95
CA ALA A 239 -3.85 8.17 -3.89
C ALA A 239 -4.36 8.23 -5.33
N GLY A 240 -3.45 8.47 -6.28
CA GLY A 240 -3.62 7.94 -7.62
C GLY A 240 -3.29 6.44 -7.58
N ALA A 241 -4.09 5.65 -8.29
CA ALA A 241 -3.86 4.21 -8.44
C ALA A 241 -3.89 3.85 -9.93
N TYR A 242 -2.88 3.10 -10.38
CA TYR A 242 -2.82 2.62 -11.75
C TYR A 242 -2.29 1.18 -11.77
N ARG A 243 -3.11 0.24 -12.24
CA ARG A 243 -2.81 -1.20 -12.21
C ARG A 243 -2.38 -1.67 -10.81
N HIS A 244 -3.13 -1.21 -9.80
CA HIS A 244 -2.89 -1.41 -8.36
C HIS A 244 -1.63 -0.76 -7.79
N TYR A 245 -0.78 -0.11 -8.59
CA TYR A 245 0.34 0.69 -8.08
C TYR A 245 -0.15 2.05 -7.62
N HIS A 246 0.32 2.47 -6.45
CA HIS A 246 -0.16 3.67 -5.78
C HIS A 246 0.90 4.77 -5.71
N ALA A 247 0.44 6.00 -5.81
CA ALA A 247 1.18 7.19 -5.40
C ALA A 247 0.27 8.07 -4.54
N CYS A 248 0.66 8.27 -3.29
CA CYS A 248 -0.13 8.99 -2.30
C CYS A 248 0.29 10.45 -2.20
N LEU A 249 -0.66 11.32 -1.93
CA LEU A 249 -0.47 12.72 -1.53
C LEU A 249 -1.29 13.02 -0.27
N MET A 250 -0.81 13.96 0.53
CA MET A 250 -1.52 14.46 1.70
C MET A 250 -1.40 15.98 1.79
N ARG A 251 -2.50 16.66 2.03
CA ARG A 251 -2.56 18.13 2.14
C ARG A 251 -3.58 18.55 3.19
N THR A 252 -3.23 19.59 3.93
CA THR A 252 -4.23 20.40 4.64
C THR A 252 -4.38 21.72 3.92
N ILE A 253 -5.61 22.07 3.54
CA ILE A 253 -5.99 23.29 2.82
C ILE A 253 -6.75 24.18 3.79
N PRO A 254 -6.15 25.29 4.30
CA PRO A 254 -6.89 26.29 5.06
C PRO A 254 -7.96 26.97 4.21
N VAL A 255 -9.10 27.28 4.81
CA VAL A 255 -10.18 28.09 4.21
C VAL A 255 -10.32 29.39 4.99
N GLY A 256 -10.26 30.52 4.30
CA GLY A 256 -10.19 31.84 4.91
C GLY A 256 -8.78 32.22 5.40
N PRO A 257 -8.63 33.19 6.30
CA PRO A 257 -7.35 33.63 6.84
C PRO A 257 -6.59 32.49 7.52
N VAL A 258 -5.30 32.34 7.19
CA VAL A 258 -4.43 31.31 7.77
C VAL A 258 -3.92 31.79 9.14
N PRO A 259 -4.18 31.06 10.25
CA PRO A 259 -3.59 31.38 11.54
C PRO A 259 -2.04 31.28 11.50
N ASP A 260 -1.34 32.17 12.20
CA ASP A 260 0.13 32.15 12.28
C ASP A 260 0.68 30.81 12.75
N HIS A 261 0.02 30.17 13.73
CA HIS A 261 0.41 28.85 14.21
C HIS A 261 0.29 27.77 13.11
N GLN A 262 -0.79 27.80 12.31
CA GLN A 262 -0.96 26.86 11.21
C GLN A 262 0.06 27.10 10.08
N ALA A 263 0.43 28.36 9.80
CA ALA A 263 1.51 28.68 8.87
C ALA A 263 2.88 28.19 9.40
N HIS A 264 3.13 28.30 10.71
CA HIS A 264 4.32 27.71 11.35
C HIS A 264 4.36 26.18 11.22
N MET A 265 3.23 25.50 11.47
CA MET A 265 3.11 24.05 11.29
C MET A 265 3.43 23.65 9.84
N PHE A 266 2.95 24.41 8.83
CA PHE A 266 3.26 24.13 7.42
C PHE A 266 4.76 24.26 7.13
N ASN A 267 5.41 25.31 7.62
CA ASN A 267 6.84 25.52 7.41
C ASN A 267 7.66 24.39 8.04
N ALA A 268 7.29 23.92 9.24
CA ALA A 268 7.91 22.77 9.88
C ALA A 268 7.69 21.46 9.09
N CYS A 269 6.49 21.25 8.53
CA CYS A 269 6.22 20.10 7.65
C CYS A 269 7.08 20.15 6.37
N ALA A 270 7.21 21.32 5.74
CA ALA A 270 8.02 21.47 4.54
C ALA A 270 9.51 21.21 4.83
N GLU A 271 10.04 21.78 5.93
CA GLU A 271 11.41 21.54 6.37
C GLU A 271 11.66 20.06 6.70
N ALA A 272 10.73 19.40 7.42
CA ALA A 272 10.83 18.00 7.77
C ALA A 272 10.80 17.10 6.52
N LEU A 273 9.95 17.40 5.53
CA LEU A 273 9.88 16.67 4.27
C LEU A 273 11.22 16.72 3.52
N GLU A 274 11.84 17.91 3.44
CA GLU A 274 13.16 18.04 2.81
C GLU A 274 14.24 17.29 3.60
N ALA A 275 14.20 17.33 4.94
CA ALA A 275 15.12 16.59 5.79
C ALA A 275 14.97 15.06 5.61
N CYS A 276 13.72 14.55 5.48
CA CYS A 276 13.43 13.15 5.18
C CYS A 276 13.99 12.74 3.81
N LYS A 277 13.77 13.54 2.78
CA LYS A 277 14.32 13.29 1.44
C LYS A 277 15.85 13.33 1.44
N ALA A 278 16.46 14.20 2.23
CA ALA A 278 17.91 14.25 2.38
C ALA A 278 18.50 13.01 3.10
N ALA A 279 17.76 12.44 4.07
CA ALA A 279 18.15 11.24 4.80
C ALA A 279 17.91 9.95 4.00
N LEU A 280 16.93 9.92 3.10
CA LEU A 280 16.57 8.75 2.30
C LEU A 280 17.59 8.52 1.19
N ARG A 281 18.66 7.76 1.49
CA ARG A 281 19.78 7.49 0.59
C ARG A 281 20.05 5.99 0.50
N PRO A 282 20.46 5.47 -0.68
CA PRO A 282 20.85 4.06 -0.81
C PRO A 282 21.89 3.63 0.24
N GLY A 283 21.69 2.42 0.77
CA GLY A 283 22.56 1.82 1.79
C GLY A 283 22.41 2.40 3.21
N ARG A 284 21.46 3.34 3.41
CA ARG A 284 21.18 3.90 4.75
C ARG A 284 19.93 3.25 5.34
N PRO A 285 19.90 2.98 6.65
CA PRO A 285 18.72 2.51 7.34
C PRO A 285 17.56 3.52 7.24
N ILE A 286 16.38 3.06 6.88
CA ILE A 286 15.22 3.96 6.73
C ILE A 286 14.75 4.55 8.07
N GLY A 287 15.15 3.99 9.21
CA GLY A 287 14.92 4.60 10.52
C GLY A 287 15.52 6.00 10.66
N GLU A 288 16.61 6.31 9.93
CA GLU A 288 17.23 7.62 9.92
C GLU A 288 16.32 8.70 9.29
N VAL A 289 15.41 8.30 8.39
CA VAL A 289 14.40 9.19 7.80
C VAL A 289 13.42 9.66 8.88
N PHE A 290 12.96 8.73 9.74
CA PHE A 290 12.14 9.11 10.88
C PHE A 290 12.89 10.00 11.87
N ASP A 291 14.16 9.72 12.13
CA ASP A 291 14.97 10.53 13.06
C ASP A 291 15.16 11.95 12.52
N ALA A 292 15.28 12.12 11.20
CA ALA A 292 15.34 13.43 10.56
C ALA A 292 14.01 14.19 10.72
N HIS A 293 12.87 13.52 10.47
CA HIS A 293 11.53 14.06 10.72
C HIS A 293 11.38 14.53 12.18
N ALA A 294 11.65 13.62 13.13
CA ALA A 294 11.46 13.90 14.55
C ALA A 294 12.31 15.08 15.02
N ARG A 295 13.57 15.17 14.56
CA ARG A 295 14.48 16.26 14.91
C ARG A 295 13.95 17.62 14.46
N VAL A 296 13.42 17.73 13.25
CA VAL A 296 12.88 18.99 12.73
C VAL A 296 11.61 19.38 13.49
N MET A 297 10.68 18.43 13.67
CA MET A 297 9.42 18.70 14.39
C MET A 297 9.68 19.12 15.84
N ASP A 298 10.60 18.43 16.53
CA ASP A 298 10.96 18.73 17.92
C ASP A 298 11.68 20.09 18.05
N ALA A 299 12.55 20.43 17.09
CA ALA A 299 13.23 21.74 17.06
C ALA A 299 12.25 22.90 16.83
N ASN A 300 11.16 22.68 16.10
CA ASN A 300 10.09 23.66 15.91
C ASN A 300 9.05 23.68 17.06
N GLY A 301 9.29 22.95 18.16
CA GLY A 301 8.39 22.89 19.33
C GLY A 301 7.10 22.07 19.10
N LEU A 302 7.04 21.27 18.04
CA LEU A 302 5.84 20.54 17.61
C LEU A 302 5.85 19.03 17.95
N ARG A 303 6.69 18.64 18.92
CA ARG A 303 6.78 17.25 19.39
C ARG A 303 5.44 16.70 19.88
N HIS A 304 4.62 17.52 20.54
CA HIS A 304 3.33 17.14 21.08
C HIS A 304 2.28 16.85 19.99
N ALA A 305 2.46 17.41 18.79
CA ALA A 305 1.52 17.31 17.68
C ALA A 305 1.96 16.29 16.62
N ARG A 306 3.25 15.85 16.56
CA ARG A 306 3.73 14.89 15.56
C ARG A 306 3.40 13.44 15.90
N LEU A 307 3.35 12.59 14.87
CA LEU A 307 3.21 11.14 15.04
C LEU A 307 4.57 10.45 15.26
N ASN A 308 4.52 9.12 15.57
CA ASN A 308 5.69 8.27 15.78
C ASN A 308 6.08 7.46 14.53
N ALA A 309 5.55 7.81 13.38
CA ALA A 309 5.92 7.31 12.06
C ALA A 309 5.76 8.47 11.07
N CYS A 310 6.56 8.48 10.00
CA CYS A 310 6.53 9.57 9.01
C CYS A 310 6.41 9.06 7.56
N GLY A 311 5.91 7.85 7.37
CA GLY A 311 5.71 7.28 6.05
C GLY A 311 5.84 5.76 5.99
N TYR A 312 5.64 5.23 4.80
CA TYR A 312 5.64 3.80 4.52
C TYR A 312 5.92 3.51 3.05
N SER A 313 6.25 2.24 2.75
CA SER A 313 6.43 1.76 1.38
C SER A 313 5.11 1.75 0.60
N LEU A 314 5.21 1.96 -0.70
CA LEU A 314 4.12 1.83 -1.65
C LEU A 314 4.47 0.81 -2.75
N GLY A 315 3.44 0.26 -3.37
CA GLY A 315 3.56 -0.68 -4.48
C GLY A 315 2.20 -1.04 -5.06
N ALA A 316 2.12 -2.26 -5.61
CA ALA A 316 0.85 -2.86 -5.96
C ALA A 316 0.18 -3.39 -4.69
N VAL A 317 -0.92 -2.80 -4.29
CA VAL A 317 -1.67 -3.15 -3.09
C VAL A 317 -3.17 -3.16 -3.35
N PHE A 318 -3.90 -3.92 -2.53
CA PHE A 318 -5.33 -4.13 -2.61
C PHE A 318 -6.02 -3.66 -1.33
N ALA A 319 -7.34 -3.54 -1.38
CA ALA A 319 -8.10 -3.21 -0.18
C ALA A 319 -7.79 -4.23 0.95
N PRO A 320 -7.82 -3.81 2.22
CA PRO A 320 -8.42 -2.57 2.72
C PRO A 320 -7.43 -1.40 2.92
N ILE A 321 -6.18 -1.49 2.47
CA ILE A 321 -5.18 -0.48 2.76
C ILE A 321 -4.16 -0.34 1.62
N TRP A 322 -3.71 0.90 1.35
CA TRP A 322 -2.63 1.13 0.37
C TRP A 322 -1.22 1.11 0.97
N MET A 323 -1.10 1.02 2.30
CA MET A 323 0.21 0.93 2.97
C MET A 323 0.85 -0.42 2.69
N ASP A 324 2.14 -0.42 2.36
CA ASP A 324 2.95 -1.62 2.22
C ASP A 324 4.11 -1.59 3.23
N TYR A 325 4.73 -2.72 3.50
CA TYR A 325 5.90 -2.82 4.36
C TYR A 325 7.14 -2.32 3.60
N PRO A 326 8.13 -1.68 4.25
CA PRO A 326 8.19 -1.27 5.66
C PRO A 326 7.68 0.16 5.90
N MET A 327 7.52 0.50 7.21
CA MET A 327 7.21 1.85 7.67
C MET A 327 8.46 2.58 8.17
N PHE A 328 8.46 3.92 8.11
CA PHE A 328 9.49 4.76 8.73
C PHE A 328 9.21 4.96 10.21
N TYR A 329 9.97 4.30 11.07
CA TYR A 329 9.97 4.46 12.52
C TYR A 329 11.40 4.45 13.06
N HIS A 330 11.60 4.94 14.29
CA HIS A 330 12.91 5.00 14.93
C HIS A 330 13.59 3.63 14.98
N GLY A 331 14.82 3.57 14.48
CA GLY A 331 15.63 2.34 14.52
C GLY A 331 15.26 1.26 13.51
N ASN A 332 14.38 1.55 12.51
CA ASN A 332 14.11 0.57 11.44
C ASN A 332 15.40 0.28 10.65
N PRO A 333 15.91 -0.99 10.65
CA PRO A 333 17.19 -1.33 10.07
C PRO A 333 17.15 -1.57 8.55
N VAL A 334 15.97 -1.57 7.92
CA VAL A 334 15.85 -1.81 6.49
C VAL A 334 16.64 -0.76 5.72
N GLU A 335 17.54 -1.21 4.87
CA GLU A 335 18.36 -0.32 4.04
C GLU A 335 17.60 0.14 2.79
N ALA A 336 17.62 1.44 2.54
CA ALA A 336 17.05 2.00 1.31
C ALA A 336 17.85 1.53 0.09
N GLN A 337 17.13 1.18 -1.00
CA GLN A 337 17.74 0.75 -2.26
C GLN A 337 17.08 1.50 -3.42
N PRO A 338 17.82 1.79 -4.52
CA PRO A 338 17.23 2.36 -5.72
C PRO A 338 16.05 1.51 -6.23
N GLY A 339 14.97 2.15 -6.65
CA GLY A 339 13.74 1.48 -7.07
C GLY A 339 12.73 1.22 -5.95
N MET A 340 13.08 1.45 -4.67
CA MET A 340 12.08 1.49 -3.61
C MET A 340 11.22 2.74 -3.72
N VAL A 341 9.92 2.61 -3.39
CA VAL A 341 8.92 3.68 -3.46
C VAL A 341 8.35 3.91 -2.09
N TYR A 342 8.33 5.17 -1.66
CA TYR A 342 7.86 5.54 -0.33
C TYR A 342 6.91 6.73 -0.36
N PHE A 343 5.89 6.69 0.47
CA PHE A 343 5.12 7.87 0.86
C PHE A 343 5.73 8.47 2.12
N LEU A 344 6.23 9.70 2.01
CA LEU A 344 6.70 10.51 3.13
C LEU A 344 5.55 11.42 3.56
N HIS A 345 5.06 11.29 4.80
CA HIS A 345 3.95 12.11 5.30
C HIS A 345 4.34 12.85 6.58
N MET A 346 4.25 14.14 6.51
CA MET A 346 4.43 15.05 7.64
C MET A 346 3.06 15.37 8.20
N ILE A 347 2.75 14.87 9.38
CA ILE A 347 1.44 15.00 10.02
C ILE A 347 1.61 15.66 11.38
N LEU A 348 0.94 16.79 11.55
CA LEU A 348 0.82 17.53 12.80
C LEU A 348 -0.66 17.67 13.18
N LEU A 349 -1.01 17.17 14.35
CA LEU A 349 -2.38 17.21 14.91
C LEU A 349 -2.32 17.91 16.28
N ASP A 350 -2.49 19.22 16.28
CA ASP A 350 -2.50 20.01 17.52
C ASP A 350 -3.93 20.06 18.09
N SER A 351 -4.20 19.14 19.02
CA SER A 351 -5.52 19.02 19.65
C SER A 351 -5.85 20.20 20.55
N ASP A 352 -4.87 20.87 21.14
CA ASP A 352 -5.11 22.03 22.00
C ASP A 352 -5.50 23.26 21.17
N ALA A 353 -4.83 23.46 20.05
CA ALA A 353 -5.15 24.52 19.10
C ALA A 353 -6.31 24.15 18.15
N GLN A 354 -6.75 22.91 18.12
CA GLN A 354 -7.72 22.35 17.15
C GLN A 354 -7.30 22.58 15.71
N LEU A 355 -6.00 22.46 15.44
CA LEU A 355 -5.40 22.65 14.11
C LEU A 355 -4.72 21.37 13.62
N ALA A 356 -4.93 21.08 12.35
CA ALA A 356 -4.19 20.07 11.61
C ALA A 356 -3.29 20.70 10.57
N MET A 357 -2.15 20.07 10.30
CA MET A 357 -1.32 20.37 9.14
C MET A 357 -0.72 19.08 8.61
N THR A 358 -0.93 18.84 7.35
CA THR A 358 -0.41 17.63 6.69
C THR A 358 0.23 17.99 5.35
N LEU A 359 1.38 17.37 5.10
CA LEU A 359 2.11 17.50 3.84
C LEU A 359 2.72 16.15 3.51
N GLY A 360 2.24 15.49 2.46
CA GLY A 360 2.70 14.15 2.08
C GLY A 360 3.04 14.07 0.60
N GLU A 361 4.14 13.39 0.28
CA GLU A 361 4.67 13.20 -1.07
C GLU A 361 5.15 11.77 -1.30
N THR A 362 4.88 11.23 -2.47
CA THR A 362 5.48 9.96 -2.90
C THR A 362 6.80 10.21 -3.61
N VAL A 363 7.81 9.44 -3.23
CA VAL A 363 9.16 9.50 -3.80
C VAL A 363 9.67 8.12 -4.21
N ILE A 364 10.50 8.08 -5.26
CA ILE A 364 11.26 6.89 -5.67
C ILE A 364 12.70 7.10 -5.19
N VAL A 365 13.26 6.10 -4.51
CA VAL A 365 14.70 6.09 -4.19
C VAL A 365 15.50 5.93 -5.46
N THR A 366 16.49 6.79 -5.68
CA THR A 366 17.44 6.73 -6.81
C THR A 366 18.86 6.64 -6.29
N ASP A 367 19.86 6.47 -7.14
CA ASP A 367 21.28 6.55 -6.76
C ASP A 367 21.67 7.94 -6.26
N GLY A 368 20.88 8.96 -6.56
CA GLY A 368 21.06 10.35 -6.15
C GLY A 368 20.03 10.84 -5.15
N ALA A 369 19.48 12.04 -5.41
CA ALA A 369 18.32 12.53 -4.66
C ALA A 369 17.07 11.74 -5.03
N PRO A 370 16.16 11.44 -4.07
CA PRO A 370 14.91 10.78 -4.39
C PRO A 370 14.10 11.56 -5.45
N GLU A 371 13.54 10.82 -6.42
CA GLU A 371 12.64 11.36 -7.43
C GLU A 371 11.28 11.65 -6.76
N ARG A 372 10.86 12.89 -6.77
CA ARG A 372 9.51 13.30 -6.34
C ARG A 372 8.53 13.07 -7.48
N LEU A 373 7.40 12.42 -7.24
CA LEU A 373 6.44 12.09 -8.30
C LEU A 373 5.48 13.23 -8.62
N SER A 374 5.03 13.95 -7.61
CA SER A 374 4.10 15.08 -7.82
C SER A 374 4.79 16.27 -8.48
N SER A 375 4.16 16.81 -9.51
CA SER A 375 4.55 18.06 -10.16
C SER A 375 3.95 19.30 -9.46
N MET A 376 3.02 19.10 -8.52
CA MET A 376 2.35 20.21 -7.82
C MET A 376 3.29 20.96 -6.89
N PRO A 377 3.23 22.30 -6.83
CA PRO A 377 4.06 23.08 -5.91
C PRO A 377 3.88 22.66 -4.46
N LEU A 378 4.97 22.74 -3.68
CA LEU A 378 4.96 22.58 -2.23
C LEU A 378 4.74 23.94 -1.57
N GLU A 379 3.50 24.42 -1.61
CA GLU A 379 3.12 25.72 -1.05
C GLU A 379 1.85 25.58 -0.21
N LEU A 380 1.66 26.47 0.76
CA LEU A 380 0.43 26.54 1.54
C LEU A 380 -0.65 27.24 0.72
N VAL A 381 -1.54 26.45 0.15
CA VAL A 381 -2.69 26.95 -0.62
C VAL A 381 -3.86 27.19 0.33
N ALA A 382 -4.22 28.45 0.54
CA ALA A 382 -5.45 28.82 1.25
C ALA A 382 -6.58 29.17 0.26
N LYS A 383 -7.83 28.98 0.67
CA LYS A 383 -9.04 29.17 -0.15
C LYS A 383 -10.05 30.10 0.52
#